data_b9c93b3daf937db375bd3a5a03052286
#
_entry.id   b9c93b3daf937db375bd3a5a03052286
#
_cell.length_a   1.000
_cell.length_b   1.000
_cell.length_c   1.000
_cell.angle_alpha   90.00
_cell.angle_beta   90.00
_cell.angle_gamma   90.00
#
_symmetry.space_group_name_H-M   'P 1'
#
loop_
_entity.id
_entity.type
_entity.pdbx_description
1 polymer ?
#
loop_
_entity_poly.entity_id
_entity_poly.type
_entity_poly.pdbx_seq_one_letter_code
_entity_poly.pdbx_strand_id
1 'polypeptide(L)'
;ALTASSGELLFLGSGSRLVKLGHGLYVSDVKITKPVNGTATAVFTVTLTGYATTKEGAPVPVSVGYATREASATTANNFTPVKGKLSFTPSRGTADRYLVKQDIEVPVKANDLIEGVKDFELLLSDVQQSYLVKPVGKAVIEDQQAVVKLVRTERGEEGSKDILYELGLFKTDGTPLTNATGANIIVDGIYGEGTADALDFDMGLTPRVIFANGS
;
A
#
# COMPACT_ATOMS: atom_id res chain seq x y z
N ALA A 1 40.41 -5.86 4.42
CA ALA A 1 39.53 -6.61 3.52
C ALA A 1 40.24 -7.91 3.13
N LEU A 2 39.61 -9.03 3.41
CA LEU A 2 40.09 -10.35 2.93
C LEU A 2 39.28 -10.68 1.66
N THR A 3 39.96 -10.86 0.55
CA THR A 3 39.34 -11.35 -0.69
C THR A 3 39.40 -12.88 -0.70
N ALA A 4 38.24 -13.52 -0.71
CA ALA A 4 38.12 -14.93 -0.97
C ALA A 4 38.34 -15.19 -2.50
N SER A 5 38.87 -16.35 -2.87
CA SER A 5 39.17 -16.72 -4.25
C SER A 5 37.98 -16.82 -5.21
N SER A 6 36.77 -16.58 -4.73
CA SER A 6 35.47 -16.58 -5.46
C SER A 6 34.92 -15.18 -5.76
N GLY A 7 35.67 -14.11 -5.48
CA GLY A 7 35.18 -12.74 -5.67
C GLY A 7 34.16 -12.26 -4.61
N GLU A 8 34.03 -12.99 -3.54
CA GLU A 8 33.14 -12.60 -2.41
C GLU A 8 33.86 -11.63 -1.49
N LEU A 9 33.21 -10.48 -1.19
CA LEU A 9 33.72 -9.52 -0.21
C LEU A 9 33.25 -9.95 1.20
N LEU A 10 34.21 -10.20 2.06
CA LEU A 10 34.00 -10.47 3.49
C LEU A 10 34.29 -9.20 4.29
N PHE A 11 33.29 -8.72 5.02
CA PHE A 11 33.48 -7.63 5.99
C PHE A 11 33.55 -8.19 7.39
N LEU A 12 34.59 -7.81 8.12
CA LEU A 12 34.71 -8.00 9.56
C LEU A 12 34.11 -6.78 10.25
N GLY A 13 32.89 -6.92 10.80
CA GLY A 13 32.34 -5.92 11.70
C GLY A 13 32.97 -6.03 13.09
N SER A 14 32.90 -4.95 13.91
CA SER A 14 33.46 -4.84 15.25
C SER A 14 32.85 -5.77 16.32
N GLY A 15 32.23 -6.85 15.93
CA GLY A 15 31.57 -7.80 16.82
C GLY A 15 31.68 -9.25 16.36
N SER A 16 32.84 -9.71 15.91
CA SER A 16 33.15 -11.12 15.63
C SER A 16 32.15 -11.86 14.68
N ARG A 17 31.40 -11.14 13.87
CA ARG A 17 30.45 -11.74 12.92
C ARG A 17 30.94 -11.52 11.51
N LEU A 18 31.30 -12.61 10.83
CA LEU A 18 31.55 -12.63 9.38
C LEU A 18 30.21 -12.48 8.66
N VAL A 19 30.02 -11.35 7.98
CA VAL A 19 28.90 -11.16 7.06
C VAL A 19 29.39 -11.45 5.66
N LYS A 20 28.94 -12.55 5.08
CA LYS A 20 29.15 -12.88 3.67
C LYS A 20 28.25 -11.97 2.84
N LEU A 21 28.81 -10.99 2.15
CA LEU A 21 28.13 -10.25 1.11
C LEU A 21 28.19 -11.06 -0.18
N GLY A 22 27.29 -12.03 -0.31
CA GLY A 22 27.10 -12.79 -1.54
C GLY A 22 26.20 -12.03 -2.53
N HIS A 23 26.09 -12.58 -3.74
CA HIS A 23 25.15 -12.14 -4.78
C HIS A 23 23.73 -12.29 -4.26
N GLY A 24 23.08 -11.18 -3.90
CA GLY A 24 21.79 -11.23 -3.20
C GLY A 24 20.71 -10.41 -3.87
N LEU A 25 19.50 -10.94 -3.86
CA LEU A 25 18.29 -10.26 -4.30
C LEU A 25 17.49 -9.76 -3.11
N TYR A 26 17.05 -8.50 -3.21
CA TYR A 26 16.21 -7.81 -2.25
C TYR A 26 15.00 -7.27 -2.97
N VAL A 27 13.84 -7.36 -2.36
CA VAL A 27 12.65 -6.62 -2.81
C VAL A 27 12.32 -5.50 -1.81
N SER A 28 11.98 -4.32 -2.32
CA SER A 28 11.57 -3.18 -1.50
C SER A 28 10.20 -3.40 -0.88
N ASP A 29 9.91 -2.66 0.21
CA ASP A 29 8.54 -2.44 0.66
C ASP A 29 7.98 -1.21 -0.04
N VAL A 30 6.65 -1.11 -0.08
CA VAL A 30 5.91 -0.04 -0.77
C VAL A 30 4.82 0.48 0.16
N LYS A 31 4.60 1.79 0.13
CA LYS A 31 3.46 2.43 0.76
C LYS A 31 2.72 3.24 -0.31
N ILE A 32 1.41 3.07 -0.39
CA ILE A 32 0.57 3.70 -1.40
C ILE A 32 -0.79 4.06 -0.81
N THR A 33 -1.35 5.18 -1.23
CA THR A 33 -2.74 5.53 -0.89
C THR A 33 -3.68 4.93 -1.93
N LYS A 34 -4.78 4.34 -1.47
CA LYS A 34 -5.84 3.83 -2.35
C LYS A 34 -6.36 4.95 -3.25
N PRO A 35 -6.42 4.76 -4.57
CA PRO A 35 -6.90 5.81 -5.47
C PRO A 35 -8.40 6.05 -5.28
N VAL A 36 -8.84 7.29 -5.48
CA VAL A 36 -10.26 7.65 -5.44
C VAL A 36 -11.01 6.95 -6.56
N ASN A 37 -10.42 6.91 -7.76
CA ASN A 37 -10.97 6.27 -8.96
C ASN A 37 -9.88 5.52 -9.73
N GLY A 38 -10.25 4.54 -10.52
CA GLY A 38 -9.36 3.79 -11.39
C GLY A 38 -8.34 2.95 -10.62
N THR A 39 -7.07 3.09 -10.99
CA THR A 39 -5.96 2.34 -10.39
C THR A 39 -4.77 3.25 -10.10
N ALA A 40 -4.04 2.94 -9.03
CA ALA A 40 -2.70 3.48 -8.77
C ALA A 40 -1.69 2.32 -8.86
N THR A 41 -0.41 2.62 -9.03
CA THR A 41 0.62 1.61 -9.21
C THR A 41 1.51 1.51 -7.97
N ALA A 42 1.52 0.35 -7.31
CA ALA A 42 2.51 0.01 -6.30
C ALA A 42 3.77 -0.52 -7.01
N VAL A 43 4.90 0.18 -6.86
CA VAL A 43 6.16 -0.16 -7.54
C VAL A 43 7.10 -0.81 -6.55
N PHE A 44 7.36 -2.10 -6.73
CA PHE A 44 8.37 -2.85 -5.98
C PHE A 44 9.67 -2.86 -6.77
N THR A 45 10.76 -2.39 -6.16
CA THR A 45 12.08 -2.47 -6.76
C THR A 45 12.78 -3.74 -6.29
N VAL A 46 13.14 -4.61 -7.23
CA VAL A 46 13.99 -5.76 -7.00
C VAL A 46 15.43 -5.38 -7.31
N THR A 47 16.30 -5.49 -6.33
CA THR A 47 17.72 -5.11 -6.43
C THR A 47 18.59 -6.36 -6.34
N LEU A 48 19.42 -6.57 -7.33
CA LEU A 48 20.52 -7.53 -7.31
C LEU A 48 21.80 -6.82 -6.85
N THR A 49 22.41 -7.30 -5.77
CA THR A 49 23.70 -6.83 -5.28
C THR A 49 24.77 -7.88 -5.55
N GLY A 50 25.83 -7.49 -6.23
CA GLY A 50 26.89 -8.40 -6.65
C GLY A 50 26.44 -9.38 -7.74
N TYR A 51 27.36 -10.04 -8.39
CA TYR A 51 27.09 -11.11 -9.37
C TYR A 51 28.28 -12.05 -9.50
N ALA A 52 28.01 -13.31 -9.86
CA ALA A 52 29.04 -14.27 -10.20
C ALA A 52 29.65 -14.00 -11.58
N THR A 53 30.86 -14.42 -11.76
CA THR A 53 31.53 -14.42 -13.06
C THR A 53 31.92 -15.85 -13.46
N THR A 54 31.96 -16.12 -14.76
CA THR A 54 32.58 -17.33 -15.32
C THR A 54 34.09 -17.33 -15.03
N LYS A 55 34.78 -18.46 -15.33
CA LYS A 55 36.25 -18.55 -15.22
C LYS A 55 36.95 -17.51 -16.10
N GLU A 56 36.34 -17.15 -17.23
CA GLU A 56 36.83 -16.15 -18.19
C GLU A 56 36.44 -14.71 -17.74
N GLY A 57 35.77 -14.58 -16.60
CA GLY A 57 35.40 -13.32 -15.99
C GLY A 57 34.17 -12.65 -16.63
N ALA A 58 33.36 -13.37 -17.40
CA ALA A 58 32.09 -12.85 -17.90
C ALA A 58 31.02 -12.87 -16.78
N PRO A 59 30.13 -11.84 -16.67
CA PRO A 59 29.04 -11.85 -15.73
C PRO A 59 28.07 -13.01 -15.99
N VAL A 60 27.61 -13.66 -14.91
CA VAL A 60 26.61 -14.72 -15.01
C VAL A 60 25.22 -14.11 -14.85
N PRO A 61 24.29 -14.33 -15.79
CA PRO A 61 22.91 -13.86 -15.65
C PRO A 61 22.21 -14.47 -14.42
N VAL A 62 21.44 -13.66 -13.73
CA VAL A 62 20.63 -14.06 -12.57
C VAL A 62 19.17 -13.99 -12.93
N SER A 63 18.39 -14.99 -12.55
CA SER A 63 16.94 -14.92 -12.73
C SER A 63 16.18 -15.26 -11.45
N VAL A 64 14.98 -14.69 -11.31
CA VAL A 64 14.11 -14.90 -10.15
C VAL A 64 12.65 -14.82 -10.57
N GLY A 65 11.84 -15.76 -10.09
CA GLY A 65 10.39 -15.71 -10.20
C GLY A 65 9.80 -14.74 -9.19
N TYR A 66 8.63 -14.20 -9.49
CA TYR A 66 7.87 -13.39 -8.54
C TYR A 66 6.37 -13.62 -8.67
N ALA A 67 5.66 -13.45 -7.56
CA ALA A 67 4.20 -13.46 -7.52
C ALA A 67 3.69 -12.62 -6.35
N THR A 68 2.55 -11.97 -6.53
CA THR A 68 1.82 -11.34 -5.42
C THR A 68 1.10 -12.36 -4.58
N ARG A 69 0.93 -12.06 -3.29
CA ARG A 69 0.16 -12.84 -2.32
C ARG A 69 -0.77 -11.93 -1.52
N GLU A 70 -2.01 -12.38 -1.33
CA GLU A 70 -2.96 -11.71 -0.43
C GLU A 70 -2.50 -11.80 1.03
N ALA A 71 -2.78 -10.73 1.78
CA ALA A 71 -2.72 -10.69 3.23
C ALA A 71 -4.04 -10.10 3.74
N SER A 72 -4.07 -8.87 4.25
CA SER A 72 -5.33 -8.19 4.56
C SER A 72 -5.99 -7.55 3.34
N ALA A 73 -5.21 -7.25 2.29
CA ALA A 73 -5.72 -6.82 0.98
C ALA A 73 -6.01 -8.04 0.10
N THR A 74 -7.11 -7.98 -0.66
CA THR A 74 -7.57 -9.07 -1.54
C THR A 74 -7.49 -8.70 -3.01
N THR A 75 -7.33 -9.70 -3.87
CA THR A 75 -7.36 -9.52 -5.32
C THR A 75 -8.75 -9.15 -5.84
N ALA A 76 -9.79 -9.49 -5.09
CA ALA A 76 -11.15 -9.08 -5.42
C ALA A 76 -11.30 -7.55 -5.36
N ASN A 77 -10.87 -6.91 -4.27
CA ASN A 77 -11.20 -5.53 -3.95
C ASN A 77 -10.03 -4.55 -4.08
N ASN A 78 -8.78 -4.97 -3.80
CA ASN A 78 -7.73 -4.02 -3.48
C ASN A 78 -6.61 -3.95 -4.53
N PHE A 79 -6.25 -5.05 -5.18
CA PHE A 79 -5.17 -5.05 -6.17
C PHE A 79 -5.37 -6.08 -7.28
N THR A 80 -4.65 -5.90 -8.38
CA THR A 80 -4.59 -6.91 -9.46
C THR A 80 -3.37 -7.78 -9.26
N PRO A 81 -3.51 -9.12 -9.17
CA PRO A 81 -2.38 -10.00 -8.94
C PRO A 81 -1.44 -10.00 -10.15
N VAL A 82 -0.14 -10.05 -9.85
CA VAL A 82 0.89 -10.19 -10.87
C VAL A 82 1.82 -11.35 -10.54
N LYS A 83 2.33 -12.01 -11.59
CA LYS A 83 3.35 -13.04 -11.52
C LYS A 83 4.25 -12.99 -12.75
N GLY A 84 5.49 -13.37 -12.61
CA GLY A 84 6.42 -13.39 -13.74
C GLY A 84 7.81 -13.81 -13.34
N LYS A 85 8.76 -13.45 -14.18
CA LYS A 85 10.19 -13.74 -14.00
C LYS A 85 11.00 -12.51 -14.37
N LEU A 86 11.96 -12.13 -13.53
CA LEU A 86 12.97 -11.13 -13.82
C LEU A 86 14.26 -11.83 -14.24
N SER A 87 15.01 -11.17 -15.14
CA SER A 87 16.33 -11.60 -15.58
C SER A 87 17.28 -10.43 -15.48
N PHE A 88 18.32 -10.57 -14.68
CA PHE A 88 19.36 -9.57 -14.47
C PHE A 88 20.59 -9.99 -15.28
N THR A 89 21.02 -9.12 -16.19
CA THR A 89 22.26 -9.31 -16.95
C THR A 89 23.26 -8.25 -16.48
N PRO A 90 24.11 -8.55 -15.48
CA PRO A 90 25.10 -7.60 -15.00
C PRO A 90 26.10 -7.28 -16.13
N SER A 91 26.54 -6.03 -16.23
CA SER A 91 27.53 -5.61 -17.23
C SER A 91 28.86 -5.21 -16.57
N ARG A 92 29.97 -5.46 -17.25
CA ARG A 92 31.28 -4.95 -16.84
C ARG A 92 31.36 -3.44 -17.17
N GLY A 93 31.91 -2.64 -16.27
CA GLY A 93 32.44 -1.34 -16.63
C GLY A 93 31.72 -0.09 -16.10
N THR A 94 30.65 -0.18 -15.31
CA THR A 94 30.04 0.97 -14.65
C THR A 94 30.41 1.05 -13.18
N ALA A 95 30.36 2.25 -12.59
CA ALA A 95 30.56 2.46 -11.15
C ALA A 95 29.55 1.65 -10.32
N ASP A 96 28.34 1.43 -10.86
CA ASP A 96 27.23 0.68 -10.24
C ASP A 96 27.20 -0.80 -10.64
N ARG A 97 28.28 -1.35 -11.14
CA ARG A 97 28.40 -2.75 -11.60
C ARG A 97 28.01 -3.82 -10.58
N TYR A 98 27.83 -3.46 -9.32
CA TYR A 98 27.44 -4.34 -8.24
C TYR A 98 25.98 -4.20 -7.82
N LEU A 99 25.22 -3.32 -8.49
CA LEU A 99 23.84 -3.03 -8.16
C LEU A 99 23.02 -2.90 -9.45
N VAL A 100 22.11 -3.85 -9.67
CA VAL A 100 21.17 -3.83 -10.79
C VAL A 100 19.76 -3.85 -10.25
N LYS A 101 18.89 -2.96 -10.73
CA LYS A 101 17.51 -2.82 -10.28
C LYS A 101 16.54 -3.10 -11.42
N GLN A 102 15.40 -3.69 -11.07
CA GLN A 102 14.24 -3.82 -11.94
C GLN A 102 12.98 -3.62 -11.09
N ASP A 103 11.98 -2.97 -11.67
CA ASP A 103 10.74 -2.68 -11.01
C ASP A 103 9.64 -3.66 -11.42
N ILE A 104 8.78 -3.97 -10.45
CA ILE A 104 7.56 -4.75 -10.63
C ILE A 104 6.40 -3.86 -10.25
N GLU A 105 5.53 -3.61 -11.20
CA GLU A 105 4.34 -2.79 -11.03
C GLU A 105 3.14 -3.65 -10.67
N VAL A 106 2.44 -3.28 -9.59
CA VAL A 106 1.21 -3.94 -9.14
C VAL A 106 0.08 -2.92 -9.10
N PRO A 107 -0.96 -3.07 -9.93
CA PRO A 107 -2.09 -2.15 -9.90
C PRO A 107 -2.91 -2.28 -8.61
N VAL A 108 -3.11 -1.18 -7.90
CA VAL A 108 -3.97 -1.03 -6.73
C VAL A 108 -5.28 -0.40 -7.19
N LYS A 109 -6.40 -1.04 -6.88
CA LYS A 109 -7.73 -0.66 -7.35
C LYS A 109 -8.39 0.37 -6.45
N ALA A 110 -9.14 1.30 -7.03
CA ALA A 110 -10.17 2.03 -6.31
C ALA A 110 -11.33 1.10 -5.94
N ASN A 111 -11.97 1.38 -4.82
CA ASN A 111 -13.26 0.80 -4.46
C ASN A 111 -14.08 1.82 -3.64
N ASP A 112 -15.34 1.50 -3.35
CA ASP A 112 -16.25 2.38 -2.63
C ASP A 112 -16.37 2.02 -1.14
N LEU A 113 -15.29 1.45 -0.58
CA LEU A 113 -15.23 0.99 0.80
C LEU A 113 -14.25 1.83 1.63
N ILE A 114 -14.62 2.12 2.87
CA ILE A 114 -13.69 2.50 3.92
C ILE A 114 -13.27 1.22 4.63
N GLU A 115 -12.03 0.79 4.44
CA GLU A 115 -11.53 -0.51 4.91
C GLU A 115 -10.42 -0.40 5.95
N GLY A 116 -9.91 0.83 6.20
CA GLY A 116 -8.69 1.05 6.94
C GLY A 116 -7.45 0.60 6.17
N VAL A 117 -6.34 0.49 6.86
CA VAL A 117 -5.07 0.08 6.25
C VAL A 117 -5.12 -1.39 5.86
N LYS A 118 -4.77 -1.69 4.60
CA LYS A 118 -4.66 -3.05 4.05
C LYS A 118 -3.25 -3.31 3.59
N ASP A 119 -2.88 -4.58 3.47
CA ASP A 119 -1.57 -4.97 2.98
C ASP A 119 -1.61 -6.23 2.12
N PHE A 120 -0.68 -6.31 1.18
CA PHE A 120 -0.38 -7.50 0.39
C PHE A 120 1.14 -7.66 0.26
N GLU A 121 1.57 -8.79 -0.27
CA GLU A 121 2.99 -9.10 -0.40
C GLU A 121 3.38 -9.42 -1.84
N LEU A 122 4.63 -9.11 -2.18
CA LEU A 122 5.32 -9.60 -3.36
C LEU A 122 6.40 -10.59 -2.91
N LEU A 123 6.31 -11.83 -3.37
CA LEU A 123 7.25 -12.89 -3.05
C LEU A 123 8.19 -13.13 -4.23
N LEU A 124 9.48 -13.24 -3.93
CA LEU A 124 10.50 -13.75 -4.85
C LEU A 124 10.70 -15.25 -4.63
N SER A 125 10.81 -16.02 -5.71
CA SER A 125 11.01 -17.47 -5.71
C SER A 125 11.93 -17.93 -6.84
N ASP A 126 12.24 -19.21 -6.89
CA ASP A 126 12.92 -19.85 -8.02
C ASP A 126 14.17 -19.11 -8.52
N VAL A 127 14.96 -18.59 -7.56
CA VAL A 127 16.20 -17.88 -7.88
C VAL A 127 17.22 -18.80 -8.50
N GLN A 128 17.85 -18.34 -9.58
CA GLN A 128 18.96 -19.02 -10.25
C GLN A 128 20.21 -18.14 -10.22
N GLN A 129 21.34 -18.72 -9.90
CA GLN A 129 22.66 -18.09 -9.87
C GLN A 129 22.82 -16.94 -8.84
N SER A 130 21.98 -16.91 -7.79
CA SER A 130 22.02 -15.93 -6.71
C SER A 130 21.34 -16.45 -5.46
N TYR A 131 21.16 -15.58 -4.44
CA TYR A 131 20.48 -15.88 -3.18
C TYR A 131 19.36 -14.87 -2.94
N LEU A 132 18.30 -15.32 -2.26
CA LEU A 132 17.26 -14.43 -1.76
C LEU A 132 17.66 -13.93 -0.36
N VAL A 133 17.96 -12.64 -0.25
CA VAL A 133 18.31 -11.99 1.04
C VAL A 133 17.07 -11.41 1.71
N LYS A 134 16.25 -10.70 0.94
CA LYS A 134 14.91 -10.26 1.36
C LYS A 134 13.89 -10.72 0.31
N PRO A 135 13.32 -11.93 0.47
CA PRO A 135 12.45 -12.51 -0.54
C PRO A 135 11.03 -11.96 -0.55
N VAL A 136 10.62 -11.22 0.47
CA VAL A 136 9.26 -10.68 0.62
C VAL A 136 9.31 -9.17 0.71
N GLY A 137 8.58 -8.51 -0.19
CA GLY A 137 8.26 -7.10 -0.13
C GLY A 137 6.81 -6.92 0.31
N LYS A 138 6.57 -6.01 1.25
CA LYS A 138 5.24 -5.69 1.75
C LYS A 138 4.74 -4.39 1.10
N ALA A 139 3.53 -4.40 0.54
CA ALA A 139 2.80 -3.21 0.17
C ALA A 139 1.79 -2.87 1.25
N VAL A 140 1.80 -1.64 1.73
CA VAL A 140 0.80 -1.08 2.64
C VAL A 140 -0.07 -0.11 1.85
N ILE A 141 -1.36 -0.40 1.79
CA ILE A 141 -2.38 0.44 1.15
C ILE A 141 -3.06 1.25 2.26
N GLU A 142 -2.82 2.55 2.28
CA GLU A 142 -3.57 3.48 3.12
C GLU A 142 -4.90 3.79 2.47
N ASP A 143 -5.94 3.93 3.29
CA ASP A 143 -7.27 4.23 2.77
C ASP A 143 -7.34 5.63 2.17
N GLN A 144 -8.29 5.84 1.26
CA GLN A 144 -8.61 7.14 0.70
C GLN A 144 -9.25 8.04 1.76
N GLN A 145 -9.21 9.35 1.54
CA GLN A 145 -9.95 10.28 2.39
C GLN A 145 -11.46 10.07 2.23
N ALA A 146 -12.15 10.00 3.38
CA ALA A 146 -13.60 10.03 3.46
C ALA A 146 -14.06 11.42 3.91
N VAL A 147 -15.15 11.88 3.33
CA VAL A 147 -15.83 13.15 3.68
C VAL A 147 -17.21 12.83 4.21
N VAL A 148 -17.53 13.37 5.39
CA VAL A 148 -18.89 13.35 5.90
C VAL A 148 -19.65 14.55 5.30
N LYS A 149 -20.76 14.30 4.66
CA LYS A 149 -21.63 15.35 4.14
C LYS A 149 -22.99 15.30 4.82
N LEU A 150 -23.46 16.48 5.22
CA LEU A 150 -24.81 16.71 5.68
C LEU A 150 -25.63 17.20 4.48
N VAL A 151 -26.62 16.44 4.09
CA VAL A 151 -27.51 16.77 2.97
C VAL A 151 -28.90 17.02 3.55
N ARG A 152 -29.44 18.22 3.30
CA ARG A 152 -30.84 18.49 3.66
C ARG A 152 -31.77 17.79 2.68
N THR A 153 -32.59 16.86 3.16
CA THR A 153 -33.53 16.09 2.35
C THR A 153 -34.89 16.73 2.28
N GLU A 154 -35.32 17.46 3.35
CA GLU A 154 -36.57 18.18 3.38
C GLU A 154 -36.41 19.60 3.89
N ARG A 155 -37.22 20.53 3.38
CA ARG A 155 -37.40 21.88 3.92
C ARG A 155 -38.41 21.84 5.05
N GLY A 156 -38.05 22.40 6.20
CA GLY A 156 -39.02 22.67 7.27
C GLY A 156 -39.93 23.86 6.93
N GLU A 157 -41.07 23.86 7.56
CA GLU A 157 -42.02 25.00 7.63
C GLU A 157 -42.34 25.24 9.08
N GLU A 158 -42.20 26.47 9.52
CA GLU A 158 -42.45 26.85 10.91
C GLU A 158 -43.83 26.38 11.40
N GLY A 159 -43.84 25.64 12.50
CA GLY A 159 -45.06 25.12 13.12
C GLY A 159 -45.74 23.95 12.42
N SER A 160 -45.22 23.44 11.28
CA SER A 160 -45.89 22.40 10.50
C SER A 160 -45.04 21.29 9.98
N LYS A 161 -43.74 21.49 9.77
CA LYS A 161 -42.87 20.51 9.12
C LYS A 161 -41.43 20.57 9.59
N ASP A 162 -40.89 19.44 9.99
CA ASP A 162 -39.48 19.28 10.39
C ASP A 162 -38.52 19.48 9.25
N ILE A 163 -37.31 19.96 9.56
CA ILE A 163 -36.18 19.96 8.64
C ILE A 163 -35.49 18.61 8.77
N LEU A 164 -35.42 17.85 7.66
CA LEU A 164 -34.74 16.58 7.66
C LEU A 164 -33.35 16.66 6.99
N TYR A 165 -32.36 16.08 7.65
CA TYR A 165 -31.02 15.97 7.16
C TYR A 165 -30.61 14.51 7.12
N GLU A 166 -29.85 14.16 6.09
CA GLU A 166 -29.18 12.88 5.97
C GLU A 166 -27.67 13.10 6.02
N LEU A 167 -26.97 12.31 6.85
CA LEU A 167 -25.51 12.25 6.82
C LEU A 167 -25.06 11.04 6.02
N GLY A 168 -24.10 11.26 5.12
CA GLY A 168 -23.47 10.21 4.33
C GLY A 168 -21.95 10.30 4.36
N LEU A 169 -21.32 9.16 4.12
CA LEU A 169 -19.88 9.05 3.87
C LEU A 169 -19.63 9.07 2.37
N PHE A 170 -18.69 9.90 1.94
CA PHE A 170 -18.40 10.08 0.51
C PHE A 170 -16.90 10.13 0.27
N LYS A 171 -16.47 9.75 -0.94
CA LYS A 171 -15.16 10.12 -1.48
C LYS A 171 -15.07 11.63 -1.69
N THR A 172 -13.87 12.11 -1.93
CA THR A 172 -13.62 13.53 -2.24
C THR A 172 -14.31 13.98 -3.53
N ASP A 173 -14.57 13.07 -4.47
CA ASP A 173 -15.31 13.33 -5.71
C ASP A 173 -16.85 13.29 -5.53
N GLY A 174 -17.32 12.91 -4.36
CA GLY A 174 -18.74 12.83 -4.04
C GLY A 174 -19.40 11.46 -4.21
N THR A 175 -18.64 10.45 -4.60
CA THR A 175 -19.13 9.06 -4.66
C THR A 175 -19.41 8.54 -3.25
N PRO A 176 -20.58 7.92 -2.99
CA PRO A 176 -20.89 7.33 -1.69
C PRO A 176 -19.87 6.25 -1.28
N LEU A 177 -19.59 6.15 0.01
CA LEU A 177 -18.73 5.16 0.62
C LEU A 177 -19.49 4.29 1.60
N THR A 178 -19.14 3.01 1.63
CA THR A 178 -19.62 2.05 2.63
C THR A 178 -18.56 1.81 3.70
N ASN A 179 -18.95 1.81 4.95
CA ASN A 179 -18.07 1.45 6.06
C ASN A 179 -17.79 -0.07 6.08
N ALA A 180 -16.58 -0.48 5.80
CA ALA A 180 -16.10 -1.86 5.82
C ALA A 180 -14.88 -2.04 6.75
N THR A 181 -14.74 -1.16 7.76
CA THR A 181 -13.62 -1.20 8.72
C THR A 181 -13.69 -2.35 9.72
N GLY A 182 -14.84 -3.00 9.84
CA GLY A 182 -15.13 -3.99 10.89
C GLY A 182 -15.64 -3.36 12.20
N ALA A 183 -15.71 -2.01 12.27
CA ALA A 183 -16.17 -1.25 13.43
C ALA A 183 -17.14 -0.14 13.00
N ASN A 184 -17.86 0.44 13.94
CA ASN A 184 -18.70 1.59 13.67
C ASN A 184 -17.85 2.86 13.53
N ILE A 185 -18.20 3.71 12.57
CA ILE A 185 -17.68 5.08 12.48
C ILE A 185 -18.71 6.00 13.16
N ILE A 186 -18.27 6.74 14.16
CA ILE A 186 -19.11 7.63 14.94
C ILE A 186 -18.77 9.07 14.57
N VAL A 187 -19.78 9.85 14.24
CA VAL A 187 -19.66 11.29 13.97
C VAL A 187 -20.54 12.04 14.97
N ASP A 188 -19.91 12.83 15.80
CA ASP A 188 -20.58 13.74 16.73
C ASP A 188 -20.67 15.12 16.08
N GLY A 189 -21.88 15.66 16.01
CA GLY A 189 -22.12 17.01 15.54
C GLY A 189 -22.16 17.99 16.71
N ILE A 190 -21.89 19.25 16.41
CA ILE A 190 -22.10 20.36 17.31
C ILE A 190 -22.98 21.39 16.59
N TYR A 191 -23.87 22.03 17.32
CA TYR A 191 -24.58 23.17 16.79
C TYR A 191 -23.64 24.37 16.71
N GLY A 192 -23.58 25.00 15.54
CA GLY A 192 -22.81 26.23 15.34
C GLY A 192 -23.67 27.46 15.65
N GLU A 193 -23.02 28.59 15.82
CA GLU A 193 -23.72 29.88 15.93
C GLU A 193 -24.39 30.23 14.59
N GLY A 194 -25.62 30.72 14.65
CA GLY A 194 -26.44 31.13 13.52
C GLY A 194 -27.45 32.17 13.95
N THR A 195 -28.43 32.44 13.12
CA THR A 195 -29.57 33.34 13.44
C THR A 195 -30.71 32.62 14.14
N ALA A 196 -30.72 31.28 14.11
CA ALA A 196 -31.67 30.44 14.83
C ALA A 196 -31.22 30.22 16.27
N ASP A 197 -32.15 30.31 17.23
CA ASP A 197 -31.88 30.11 18.64
C ASP A 197 -32.66 28.90 19.22
N ALA A 198 -32.62 28.71 20.54
CA ALA A 198 -33.28 27.59 21.21
C ALA A 198 -34.81 27.61 21.12
N LEU A 199 -35.42 28.69 20.63
CA LEU A 199 -36.84 28.76 20.37
C LEU A 199 -37.20 28.26 18.96
N ASP A 200 -36.22 28.29 18.06
CA ASP A 200 -36.40 27.88 16.68
C ASP A 200 -36.19 26.37 16.47
N PHE A 201 -35.47 25.70 17.36
CA PHE A 201 -35.21 24.25 17.30
C PHE A 201 -34.87 23.65 18.68
N ASP A 202 -35.13 22.33 18.81
CA ASP A 202 -34.82 21.60 20.03
C ASP A 202 -33.31 21.31 20.13
N MET A 203 -32.61 21.99 21.04
CA MET A 203 -31.17 21.82 21.33
C MET A 203 -30.89 20.66 22.29
N GLY A 204 -31.88 19.89 22.71
CA GLY A 204 -31.73 18.85 23.72
C GLY A 204 -30.92 17.62 23.31
N LEU A 205 -30.59 17.46 22.03
CA LEU A 205 -29.89 16.32 21.50
C LEU A 205 -28.57 16.74 20.85
N THR A 206 -27.46 16.24 21.37
CA THR A 206 -26.19 16.27 20.63
C THR A 206 -26.32 15.35 19.43
N PRO A 207 -26.27 15.86 18.19
CA PRO A 207 -26.46 15.01 17.03
C PRO A 207 -25.28 14.01 16.93
N ARG A 208 -25.59 12.74 17.08
CA ARG A 208 -24.65 11.64 16.93
C ARG A 208 -25.15 10.71 15.85
N VAL A 209 -24.31 10.49 14.84
CA VAL A 209 -24.60 9.54 13.77
C VAL A 209 -23.59 8.41 13.82
N ILE A 210 -24.08 7.19 13.66
CA ILE A 210 -23.29 5.97 13.66
C ILE A 210 -23.43 5.33 12.28
N PHE A 211 -22.32 5.29 11.53
CA PHE A 211 -22.23 4.47 10.33
C PHE A 211 -21.79 3.07 10.74
N ALA A 212 -22.72 2.15 10.75
CA ALA A 212 -22.45 0.77 11.10
C ALA A 212 -21.51 0.11 10.07
N ASN A 213 -20.84 -0.96 10.47
CA ASN A 213 -20.08 -1.74 9.52
C ASN A 213 -21.03 -2.37 8.49
N GLY A 214 -20.79 -2.12 7.20
CA GLY A 214 -21.65 -2.55 6.10
C GLY A 214 -22.71 -1.54 5.66
N SER A 215 -22.69 -0.30 6.24
CA SER A 215 -23.60 0.80 5.85
C SER A 215 -22.88 1.88 5.04
#